data_db5cf6cee40b6e976a8c1c5437ddda73
#
_entry.id   db5cf6cee40b6e976a8c1c5437ddda73
#
_cell.length_a   1.000
_cell.length_b   1.000
_cell.length_c   1.000
_cell.angle_alpha   90.00
_cell.angle_beta   90.00
_cell.angle_gamma   90.00
#
_symmetry.space_group_name_H-M   'P 1'
#
loop_
_entity.id
_entity.type
_entity.pdbx_description
1 polymer ?
#
loop_
_entity_poly.entity_id
_entity_poly.type
_entity_poly.pdbx_seq_one_letter_code
_entity_poly.pdbx_strand_id
1 'polypeptide(L)'
;MRLFRQYLRHNDCFREGKKLKPAGVMVHSTGANNPLVSRYVPGDEVIGQNTGGNHWDQSNAEWEKRFGVPLNKCVHAFVGKMADGGVGTVQTLPWEMRGWHAGNRKGNDGYIGFEICEDGLDDPEYFEQIYREAVELTAMLCRVFELDPGKEGVVICHAEGHRLGLASNHADVLHWFSHFGRSMDDFRADVAREKERGEEMTQEEFDAMMENWLARQGEKPPSDWAGEALEQAVKQGVTDGTRPQGFATRQEVVLMLAAALAKG
;
A
#
# COMPACT_ATOMS: atom_id res chain seq x y z
N MET A 1 -4.92 8.29 0.54
CA MET A 1 -4.61 6.84 0.58
C MET A 1 -3.84 6.48 1.85
N ARG A 2 -4.21 5.40 2.54
CA ARG A 2 -3.51 4.85 3.71
C ARG A 2 -2.75 3.59 3.30
N LEU A 3 -1.47 3.71 2.94
CA LEU A 3 -0.66 2.60 2.41
C LEU A 3 0.24 1.99 3.49
N PHE A 4 0.06 0.70 3.73
CA PHE A 4 0.87 -0.15 4.59
C PHE A 4 1.61 -1.20 3.76
N ARG A 5 2.65 -1.83 4.33
CA ARG A 5 3.44 -2.83 3.61
C ARG A 5 3.58 -4.10 4.44
N GLN A 6 3.03 -5.19 3.94
CA GLN A 6 3.18 -6.52 4.52
C GLN A 6 3.37 -7.56 3.41
N TYR A 7 4.61 -7.75 2.97
CA TYR A 7 4.92 -8.68 1.89
C TYR A 7 4.67 -10.13 2.28
N LEU A 8 4.01 -10.89 1.40
CA LEU A 8 3.68 -12.31 1.58
C LEU A 8 4.90 -13.17 1.22
N ARG A 9 5.92 -13.18 2.07
CA ARG A 9 7.24 -13.73 1.80
C ARG A 9 7.27 -15.27 1.73
N HIS A 10 6.28 -15.93 2.31
CA HIS A 10 6.13 -17.39 2.27
C HIS A 10 5.30 -17.87 1.07
N ASN A 11 4.63 -16.96 0.35
CA ASN A 11 3.91 -17.28 -0.87
C ASN A 11 4.88 -17.68 -2.00
N ASP A 12 4.56 -18.75 -2.74
CA ASP A 12 5.45 -19.25 -3.80
C ASP A 12 5.66 -18.24 -4.93
N CYS A 13 4.67 -17.40 -5.22
CA CYS A 13 4.82 -16.30 -6.18
C CYS A 13 5.89 -15.29 -5.74
N PHE A 14 5.89 -14.90 -4.45
CA PHE A 14 6.95 -14.04 -3.92
C PHE A 14 8.32 -14.71 -3.98
N ARG A 15 8.41 -16.01 -3.64
CA ARG A 15 9.65 -16.79 -3.69
C ARG A 15 10.17 -17.00 -5.10
N GLU A 16 9.27 -17.09 -6.09
CA GLU A 16 9.67 -17.14 -7.51
C GLU A 16 10.43 -15.88 -7.93
N GLY A 17 10.08 -14.72 -7.38
CA GLY A 17 10.83 -13.46 -7.52
C GLY A 17 10.93 -12.93 -8.95
N LYS A 18 10.03 -13.32 -9.85
CA LYS A 18 10.04 -12.86 -11.24
C LYS A 18 9.80 -11.37 -11.32
N LYS A 19 10.52 -10.70 -12.20
CA LYS A 19 10.33 -9.27 -12.46
C LYS A 19 9.08 -9.03 -13.31
N LEU A 20 8.43 -7.91 -13.02
CA LEU A 20 7.35 -7.32 -13.79
C LEU A 20 7.82 -5.95 -14.30
N LYS A 21 7.56 -5.65 -15.57
CA LYS A 21 7.55 -4.30 -16.09
C LYS A 21 6.09 -3.90 -16.32
N PRO A 22 5.51 -3.08 -15.44
CA PRO A 22 4.09 -2.78 -15.52
C PRO A 22 3.72 -2.07 -16.83
N ALA A 23 2.74 -2.61 -17.53
CA ALA A 23 2.10 -2.00 -18.69
C ALA A 23 0.69 -1.52 -18.36
N GLY A 24 0.16 -1.88 -17.20
CA GLY A 24 -1.16 -1.48 -16.73
C GLY A 24 -1.46 -1.96 -15.31
N VAL A 25 -2.67 -1.64 -14.87
CA VAL A 25 -3.24 -2.04 -13.59
C VAL A 25 -4.50 -2.85 -13.85
N MET A 26 -4.62 -4.00 -13.20
CA MET A 26 -5.81 -4.85 -13.25
C MET A 26 -6.48 -4.85 -11.88
N VAL A 27 -7.70 -4.33 -11.83
CA VAL A 27 -8.51 -4.21 -10.62
C VAL A 27 -9.32 -5.48 -10.45
N HIS A 28 -9.23 -6.07 -9.27
CA HIS A 28 -9.99 -7.24 -8.85
C HIS A 28 -10.83 -6.92 -7.62
N SER A 29 -11.79 -7.78 -7.32
CA SER A 29 -12.47 -7.81 -6.05
C SER A 29 -12.60 -9.25 -5.56
N THR A 30 -12.63 -9.41 -4.24
CA THR A 30 -12.44 -10.72 -3.61
C THR A 30 -13.61 -11.70 -3.80
N GLY A 31 -14.77 -11.23 -4.24
CA GLY A 31 -15.96 -12.06 -4.41
C GLY A 31 -16.44 -12.72 -3.11
N ALA A 32 -16.02 -12.21 -1.96
CA ALA A 32 -16.29 -12.78 -0.66
C ALA A 32 -16.83 -11.70 0.29
N ASN A 33 -17.94 -11.99 0.97
CA ASN A 33 -18.48 -11.10 2.01
C ASN A 33 -17.55 -11.03 3.23
N ASN A 34 -16.41 -10.38 3.04
CA ASN A 34 -15.43 -10.12 4.10
C ASN A 34 -14.59 -8.87 3.77
N PRO A 35 -14.95 -7.70 4.31
CA PRO A 35 -14.27 -6.44 4.01
C PRO A 35 -12.90 -6.30 4.69
N LEU A 36 -12.49 -7.23 5.56
CA LEU A 36 -11.27 -7.12 6.36
C LEU A 36 -10.03 -7.53 5.55
N VAL A 37 -9.03 -6.65 5.45
CA VAL A 37 -7.74 -6.99 4.82
C VAL A 37 -7.04 -8.12 5.56
N SER A 38 -7.16 -8.18 6.90
CA SER A 38 -6.59 -9.24 7.72
C SER A 38 -7.06 -10.66 7.35
N ARG A 39 -8.14 -10.80 6.58
CA ARG A 39 -8.54 -12.10 6.02
C ARG A 39 -7.49 -12.67 5.05
N TYR A 40 -6.73 -11.82 4.38
CA TYR A 40 -5.84 -12.19 3.27
C TYR A 40 -4.35 -12.08 3.60
N VAL A 41 -4.00 -11.34 4.66
CA VAL A 41 -2.61 -11.14 5.10
C VAL A 41 -2.44 -11.65 6.53
N PRO A 42 -1.20 -11.93 7.01
CA PRO A 42 -0.96 -12.35 8.40
C PRO A 42 -1.53 -11.37 9.42
N GLY A 43 -1.46 -10.07 9.08
CA GLY A 43 -1.97 -9.00 9.93
C GLY A 43 -1.06 -8.63 11.10
N ASP A 44 -1.46 -7.57 11.78
CA ASP A 44 -0.83 -7.01 12.97
C ASP A 44 -1.86 -6.15 13.73
N GLU A 45 -1.42 -5.33 14.67
CA GLU A 45 -2.29 -4.45 15.45
C GLU A 45 -2.97 -3.35 14.60
N VAL A 46 -2.35 -2.94 13.49
CA VAL A 46 -2.85 -1.88 12.59
C VAL A 46 -3.78 -2.45 11.52
N ILE A 47 -3.37 -3.56 10.91
CA ILE A 47 -4.13 -4.22 9.84
C ILE A 47 -5.31 -5.02 10.40
N GLY A 48 -5.17 -5.52 11.61
CA GLY A 48 -6.03 -6.51 12.24
C GLY A 48 -5.42 -7.90 12.17
N GLN A 49 -5.67 -8.71 13.19
CA GLN A 49 -5.08 -10.05 13.30
C GLN A 49 -5.84 -11.08 12.48
N ASN A 50 -5.13 -11.95 11.79
CA ASN A 50 -5.69 -13.13 11.15
C ASN A 50 -5.66 -14.33 12.10
N THR A 51 -6.71 -14.50 12.89
CA THR A 51 -6.84 -15.64 13.81
C THR A 51 -7.21 -16.96 13.09
N GLY A 52 -7.75 -16.87 11.88
CA GLY A 52 -8.17 -18.00 11.08
C GLY A 52 -7.01 -18.72 10.36
N GLY A 53 -5.83 -18.10 10.27
CA GLY A 53 -4.65 -18.64 9.57
C GLY A 53 -4.91 -18.96 8.09
N ASN A 54 -5.85 -18.27 7.47
CA ASN A 54 -6.26 -18.45 6.08
C ASN A 54 -5.77 -17.30 5.18
N HIS A 55 -4.71 -16.61 5.61
CA HIS A 55 -4.02 -15.58 4.84
C HIS A 55 -3.18 -16.20 3.71
N TRP A 56 -2.83 -15.38 2.73
CA TRP A 56 -2.11 -15.85 1.54
C TRP A 56 -0.57 -15.90 1.71
N ASP A 57 -0.04 -15.56 2.87
CA ASP A 57 1.40 -15.73 3.18
C ASP A 57 1.74 -17.18 3.56
N GLN A 58 1.48 -18.10 2.63
CA GLN A 58 1.71 -19.53 2.74
C GLN A 58 2.14 -20.08 1.38
N SER A 59 2.94 -21.16 1.38
CA SER A 59 3.24 -21.90 0.16
C SER A 59 2.00 -22.63 -0.37
N ASN A 60 2.02 -22.98 -1.66
CA ASN A 60 0.98 -23.83 -2.25
C ASN A 60 0.82 -25.15 -1.50
N ALA A 61 1.92 -25.78 -1.09
CA ALA A 61 1.90 -27.05 -0.38
C ALA A 61 1.27 -26.94 1.01
N GLU A 62 1.57 -25.87 1.77
CA GLU A 62 0.95 -25.61 3.07
C GLU A 62 -0.55 -25.35 2.94
N TRP A 63 -0.92 -24.54 1.96
CA TRP A 63 -2.33 -24.23 1.68
C TRP A 63 -3.10 -25.48 1.24
N GLU A 64 -2.55 -26.27 0.31
CA GLU A 64 -3.17 -27.51 -0.18
C GLU A 64 -3.37 -28.53 0.92
N LYS A 65 -2.38 -28.71 1.80
CA LYS A 65 -2.50 -29.60 2.98
C LYS A 65 -3.68 -29.21 3.87
N ARG A 66 -4.02 -27.92 3.93
CA ARG A 66 -5.07 -27.41 4.80
C ARG A 66 -6.44 -27.32 4.13
N PHE A 67 -6.47 -26.94 2.84
CA PHE A 67 -7.71 -26.61 2.13
C PHE A 67 -8.02 -27.54 0.95
N GLY A 68 -7.14 -28.51 0.66
CA GLY A 68 -7.33 -29.52 -0.38
C GLY A 68 -7.04 -29.06 -1.81
N VAL A 69 -6.67 -27.80 -2.01
CA VAL A 69 -6.29 -27.23 -3.32
C VAL A 69 -5.12 -26.27 -3.12
N PRO A 70 -4.20 -26.12 -4.10
CA PRO A 70 -3.11 -25.15 -3.99
C PRO A 70 -3.63 -23.70 -4.02
N LEU A 71 -2.93 -22.79 -3.36
CA LEU A 71 -3.30 -21.39 -3.31
C LEU A 71 -3.25 -20.73 -4.70
N ASN A 72 -2.12 -20.85 -5.38
CA ASN A 72 -1.85 -20.33 -6.73
C ASN A 72 -2.32 -18.88 -6.97
N LYS A 73 -2.26 -18.06 -5.92
CA LYS A 73 -2.72 -16.67 -5.95
C LYS A 73 -1.71 -15.76 -5.24
N CYS A 74 -1.46 -14.61 -5.83
CA CYS A 74 -0.70 -13.54 -5.22
C CYS A 74 -1.02 -12.22 -5.94
N VAL A 75 -1.48 -11.23 -5.22
CA VAL A 75 -1.73 -9.88 -5.72
C VAL A 75 -0.71 -8.91 -5.15
N HIS A 76 -0.62 -7.70 -5.71
CA HIS A 76 0.31 -6.69 -5.26
C HIS A 76 -0.20 -5.93 -4.04
N ALA A 77 -1.53 -5.83 -3.88
CA ALA A 77 -2.14 -5.21 -2.72
C ALA A 77 -3.55 -5.74 -2.46
N PHE A 78 -4.01 -5.56 -1.22
CA PHE A 78 -5.41 -5.62 -0.82
C PHE A 78 -5.86 -4.23 -0.35
N VAL A 79 -7.07 -3.84 -0.73
CA VAL A 79 -7.75 -2.63 -0.27
C VAL A 79 -8.97 -3.07 0.54
N GLY A 80 -9.09 -2.63 1.80
CA GLY A 80 -10.17 -3.10 2.67
C GLY A 80 -10.18 -2.44 4.05
N LYS A 81 -11.05 -2.93 4.94
CA LYS A 81 -11.14 -2.45 6.33
C LYS A 81 -9.92 -2.90 7.13
N MET A 82 -9.40 -1.97 7.93
CA MET A 82 -8.30 -2.14 8.87
C MET A 82 -8.82 -2.37 10.29
N ALA A 83 -7.92 -2.59 11.26
CA ALA A 83 -8.29 -2.83 12.66
C ALA A 83 -9.10 -1.69 13.30
N ASP A 84 -8.85 -0.46 12.91
CA ASP A 84 -9.57 0.73 13.39
C ASP A 84 -10.94 0.95 12.74
N GLY A 85 -11.35 0.07 11.83
CA GLY A 85 -12.59 0.16 11.06
C GLY A 85 -12.51 1.07 9.83
N GLY A 86 -11.46 1.85 9.68
CA GLY A 86 -11.21 2.66 8.48
C GLY A 86 -10.71 1.82 7.31
N VAL A 87 -10.77 2.38 6.10
CA VAL A 87 -10.25 1.74 4.89
C VAL A 87 -8.76 2.04 4.72
N GLY A 88 -8.01 1.08 4.17
CA GLY A 88 -6.61 1.24 3.82
C GLY A 88 -6.14 0.20 2.80
N THR A 89 -4.96 0.44 2.27
CA THR A 89 -4.26 -0.41 1.30
C THR A 89 -3.10 -1.13 1.96
N VAL A 90 -3.00 -2.45 1.80
CA VAL A 90 -1.84 -3.25 2.25
C VAL A 90 -1.12 -3.81 1.04
N GLN A 91 0.09 -3.30 0.78
CA GLN A 91 0.96 -3.82 -0.26
C GLN A 91 1.55 -5.16 0.16
N THR A 92 1.30 -6.19 -0.63
CA THR A 92 1.66 -7.59 -0.37
C THR A 92 2.77 -8.13 -1.27
N LEU A 93 3.04 -7.44 -2.37
CA LEU A 93 4.09 -7.79 -3.33
C LEU A 93 4.78 -6.49 -3.80
N PRO A 94 6.11 -6.47 -4.03
CA PRO A 94 6.76 -5.36 -4.71
C PRO A 94 6.09 -5.07 -6.06
N TRP A 95 5.87 -3.79 -6.40
CA TRP A 95 5.14 -3.40 -7.62
C TRP A 95 5.77 -3.93 -8.91
N GLU A 96 7.10 -4.08 -8.92
CA GLU A 96 7.86 -4.59 -10.06
C GLU A 96 8.15 -6.11 -9.96
N MET A 97 7.39 -6.84 -9.15
CA MET A 97 7.43 -8.29 -9.07
C MET A 97 6.17 -8.87 -9.71
N ARG A 98 6.31 -9.89 -10.52
CA ARG A 98 5.19 -10.55 -11.18
C ARG A 98 4.22 -11.16 -10.17
N GLY A 99 2.93 -10.84 -10.28
CA GLY A 99 1.87 -11.46 -9.49
C GLY A 99 1.28 -12.74 -10.13
N TRP A 100 0.41 -13.42 -9.38
CA TRP A 100 -0.42 -14.54 -9.86
C TRP A 100 -1.90 -14.19 -9.60
N HIS A 101 -2.45 -13.25 -10.38
CA HIS A 101 -3.79 -12.71 -10.14
C HIS A 101 -4.74 -12.84 -11.34
N ALA A 102 -4.20 -12.87 -12.56
CA ALA A 102 -5.03 -12.83 -13.77
C ALA A 102 -5.53 -14.22 -14.21
N GLY A 103 -5.02 -15.32 -13.64
CA GLY A 103 -5.28 -16.66 -14.15
C GLY A 103 -4.78 -16.89 -15.59
N ASN A 104 -3.97 -15.95 -16.10
CA ASN A 104 -3.40 -15.96 -17.45
C ASN A 104 -1.99 -15.36 -17.40
N ARG A 105 -1.05 -15.99 -18.10
CA ARG A 105 0.34 -15.57 -18.09
C ARG A 105 0.53 -14.14 -18.63
N LYS A 106 -0.16 -13.78 -19.70
CA LYS A 106 -0.01 -12.45 -20.31
C LYS A 106 -0.45 -11.34 -19.35
N GLY A 107 -1.55 -11.54 -18.64
CA GLY A 107 -1.99 -10.58 -17.61
C GLY A 107 -1.00 -10.50 -16.46
N ASN A 108 -0.55 -11.65 -15.93
CA ASN A 108 0.44 -11.68 -14.86
C ASN A 108 1.80 -11.06 -15.25
N ASP A 109 2.21 -11.20 -16.52
CA ASP A 109 3.49 -10.67 -17.02
C ASP A 109 3.44 -9.16 -17.33
N GLY A 110 2.25 -8.54 -17.38
CA GLY A 110 2.08 -7.14 -17.80
C GLY A 110 1.36 -6.22 -16.81
N TYR A 111 0.66 -6.75 -15.82
CA TYR A 111 -0.21 -5.94 -14.98
C TYR A 111 0.12 -6.05 -13.49
N ILE A 112 0.07 -4.90 -12.82
CA ILE A 112 -0.07 -4.86 -11.36
C ILE A 112 -1.52 -5.20 -11.04
N GLY A 113 -1.77 -6.23 -10.24
CA GLY A 113 -3.11 -6.61 -9.81
C GLY A 113 -3.32 -6.35 -8.33
N PHE A 114 -4.45 -5.79 -7.94
CA PHE A 114 -4.85 -5.66 -6.54
C PHE A 114 -6.31 -6.08 -6.34
N GLU A 115 -6.62 -6.50 -5.13
CA GLU A 115 -7.96 -6.97 -4.74
C GLU A 115 -8.64 -5.93 -3.84
N ILE A 116 -9.87 -5.59 -4.17
CA ILE A 116 -10.76 -4.83 -3.30
C ILE A 116 -11.56 -5.83 -2.46
N CYS A 117 -11.48 -5.72 -1.13
CA CYS A 117 -12.22 -6.60 -0.22
C CYS A 117 -13.71 -6.26 -0.24
N GLU A 118 -14.55 -7.17 -0.71
CA GLU A 118 -15.99 -6.97 -0.76
C GLU A 118 -16.64 -7.16 0.62
N ASP A 119 -17.72 -6.43 0.85
CA ASP A 119 -18.70 -6.71 1.88
C ASP A 119 -19.89 -7.52 1.30
N GLY A 120 -21.04 -7.52 1.99
CA GLY A 120 -22.26 -8.15 1.51
C GLY A 120 -22.96 -7.43 0.34
N LEU A 121 -22.33 -6.43 -0.27
CA LEU A 121 -22.85 -5.53 -1.30
C LEU A 121 -24.06 -4.69 -0.82
N ASP A 122 -24.12 -4.37 0.46
CA ASP A 122 -25.23 -3.69 1.10
C ASP A 122 -24.85 -2.41 1.86
N ASP A 123 -23.55 -2.08 1.97
CA ASP A 123 -23.04 -0.90 2.66
C ASP A 123 -22.51 0.15 1.65
N PRO A 124 -23.32 1.16 1.25
CA PRO A 124 -22.91 2.17 0.31
C PRO A 124 -21.82 3.10 0.86
N GLU A 125 -21.76 3.30 2.19
CA GLU A 125 -20.71 4.13 2.80
C GLU A 125 -19.34 3.42 2.71
N TYR A 126 -19.32 2.12 2.97
CA TYR A 126 -18.11 1.32 2.77
C TYR A 126 -17.70 1.32 1.31
N PHE A 127 -18.64 1.14 0.37
CA PHE A 127 -18.34 1.17 -1.05
C PHE A 127 -17.68 2.49 -1.47
N GLU A 128 -18.21 3.65 -1.09
CA GLU A 128 -17.64 4.95 -1.44
C GLU A 128 -16.23 5.16 -0.85
N GLN A 129 -15.98 4.69 0.36
CA GLN A 129 -14.65 4.78 0.99
C GLN A 129 -13.63 3.90 0.26
N ILE A 130 -13.98 2.65 -0.03
CA ILE A 130 -13.06 1.70 -0.64
C ILE A 130 -12.83 1.99 -2.13
N TYR A 131 -13.86 2.46 -2.83
CA TYR A 131 -13.75 2.93 -4.21
C TYR A 131 -12.74 4.08 -4.32
N ARG A 132 -12.85 5.08 -3.42
CA ARG A 132 -11.90 6.20 -3.35
C ARG A 132 -10.48 5.74 -3.08
N GLU A 133 -10.27 4.87 -2.11
CA GLU A 133 -8.95 4.31 -1.79
C GLU A 133 -8.37 3.54 -2.99
N ALA A 134 -9.18 2.78 -3.73
CA ALA A 134 -8.77 2.08 -4.95
C ALA A 134 -8.42 3.06 -6.10
N VAL A 135 -9.16 4.15 -6.25
CA VAL A 135 -8.84 5.24 -7.19
C VAL A 135 -7.49 5.87 -6.86
N GLU A 136 -7.26 6.22 -5.59
CA GLU A 136 -6.01 6.83 -5.13
C GLU A 136 -4.81 5.88 -5.32
N LEU A 137 -4.98 4.58 -5.04
CA LEU A 137 -3.96 3.56 -5.30
C LEU A 137 -3.62 3.47 -6.79
N THR A 138 -4.65 3.40 -7.64
CA THR A 138 -4.46 3.27 -9.09
C THR A 138 -3.81 4.52 -9.68
N ALA A 139 -4.21 5.71 -9.23
CA ALA A 139 -3.61 6.98 -9.63
C ALA A 139 -2.13 7.06 -9.24
N MET A 140 -1.80 6.64 -8.02
CA MET A 140 -0.41 6.55 -7.55
C MET A 140 0.41 5.60 -8.43
N LEU A 141 -0.10 4.42 -8.77
CA LEU A 141 0.57 3.47 -9.65
C LEU A 141 0.74 4.05 -11.07
N CYS A 142 -0.28 4.74 -11.59
CA CYS A 142 -0.19 5.40 -12.90
C CYS A 142 0.88 6.51 -12.93
N ARG A 143 1.07 7.26 -11.82
CA ARG A 143 2.18 8.22 -11.70
C ARG A 143 3.54 7.53 -11.68
N VAL A 144 3.70 6.55 -10.79
CA VAL A 144 4.99 5.85 -10.56
C VAL A 144 5.51 5.16 -11.82
N PHE A 145 4.60 4.58 -12.62
CA PHE A 145 4.96 3.81 -13.81
C PHE A 145 4.65 4.55 -15.13
N GLU A 146 4.37 5.84 -15.07
CA GLU A 146 4.09 6.70 -16.23
C GLU A 146 2.97 6.13 -17.13
N LEU A 147 1.92 5.56 -16.52
CA LEU A 147 0.79 4.97 -17.20
C LEU A 147 -0.29 6.03 -17.46
N ASP A 148 -0.93 5.95 -18.64
CA ASP A 148 -2.08 6.78 -18.98
C ASP A 148 -3.38 6.01 -18.67
N PRO A 149 -4.14 6.38 -17.63
CA PRO A 149 -5.36 5.67 -17.25
C PRO A 149 -6.49 5.78 -18.25
N GLY A 150 -6.47 6.79 -19.13
CA GLY A 150 -7.43 6.98 -20.23
C GLY A 150 -7.15 6.13 -21.45
N LYS A 151 -5.94 5.57 -21.55
CA LYS A 151 -5.57 4.72 -22.69
C LYS A 151 -6.20 3.33 -22.54
N GLU A 152 -6.82 2.85 -23.63
CA GLU A 152 -7.42 1.53 -23.68
C GLU A 152 -6.43 0.43 -23.25
N GLY A 153 -6.88 -0.48 -22.41
CA GLY A 153 -6.10 -1.61 -21.91
C GLY A 153 -5.10 -1.28 -20.80
N VAL A 154 -4.98 -0.04 -20.34
CA VAL A 154 -4.04 0.34 -19.27
C VAL A 154 -4.65 0.12 -17.88
N VAL A 155 -5.81 0.69 -17.59
CA VAL A 155 -6.55 0.42 -16.37
C VAL A 155 -7.77 -0.41 -16.73
N ILE A 156 -7.76 -1.67 -16.31
CA ILE A 156 -8.80 -2.66 -16.64
C ILE A 156 -9.25 -3.40 -15.38
N CYS A 157 -10.43 -4.00 -15.44
CA CYS A 157 -10.83 -5.01 -14.46
C CYS A 157 -10.61 -6.44 -15.00
N HIS A 158 -10.83 -7.45 -14.15
CA HIS A 158 -10.65 -8.85 -14.55
C HIS A 158 -11.53 -9.23 -15.76
N ALA A 159 -12.81 -8.83 -15.73
CA ALA A 159 -13.74 -9.09 -16.84
C ALA A 159 -13.31 -8.46 -18.16
N GLU A 160 -12.74 -7.24 -18.14
CA GLU A 160 -12.16 -6.60 -19.32
C GLU A 160 -10.90 -7.33 -19.77
N GLY A 161 -10.05 -7.73 -18.82
CA GLY A 161 -8.86 -8.55 -19.07
C GLY A 161 -9.20 -9.86 -19.78
N HIS A 162 -10.31 -10.53 -19.39
CA HIS A 162 -10.79 -11.72 -20.08
C HIS A 162 -11.14 -11.42 -21.56
N ARG A 163 -11.89 -10.35 -21.82
CA ARG A 163 -12.25 -9.94 -23.18
C ARG A 163 -11.02 -9.64 -24.07
N LEU A 164 -9.95 -9.14 -23.44
CA LEU A 164 -8.67 -8.85 -24.11
C LEU A 164 -7.74 -10.07 -24.22
N GLY A 165 -8.13 -11.24 -23.72
CA GLY A 165 -7.29 -12.45 -23.68
C GLY A 165 -6.11 -12.36 -22.71
N LEU A 166 -6.24 -11.54 -21.67
CA LEU A 166 -5.25 -11.27 -20.62
C LEU A 166 -5.58 -11.93 -19.30
N ALA A 167 -6.83 -12.36 -19.08
CA ALA A 167 -7.29 -12.94 -17.84
C ALA A 167 -8.22 -14.15 -18.05
N SER A 168 -8.38 -14.95 -17.00
CA SER A 168 -9.41 -16.00 -16.94
C SER A 168 -10.82 -15.40 -16.89
N ASN A 169 -11.85 -16.23 -17.03
CA ASN A 169 -13.23 -15.75 -17.06
C ASN A 169 -13.77 -15.52 -15.63
N HIS A 170 -13.70 -14.27 -15.16
CA HIS A 170 -14.30 -13.81 -13.91
C HIS A 170 -15.00 -12.46 -14.12
N ALA A 171 -16.01 -12.16 -13.29
CA ALA A 171 -16.87 -10.99 -13.45
C ALA A 171 -16.41 -9.76 -12.63
N ASP A 172 -15.42 -9.94 -11.75
CA ASP A 172 -14.93 -8.88 -10.88
C ASP A 172 -14.27 -7.75 -11.71
N VAL A 173 -14.52 -6.53 -11.38
CA VAL A 173 -15.30 -5.90 -10.28
C VAL A 173 -16.71 -5.48 -10.72
N LEU A 174 -17.13 -5.81 -11.95
CA LEU A 174 -18.30 -5.20 -12.61
C LEU A 174 -19.59 -5.41 -11.83
N HIS A 175 -19.79 -6.58 -11.23
CA HIS A 175 -20.98 -6.90 -10.46
C HIS A 175 -21.16 -5.93 -9.26
N TRP A 176 -20.05 -5.56 -8.61
CA TRP A 176 -20.08 -4.69 -7.45
C TRP A 176 -20.19 -3.22 -7.84
N PHE A 177 -19.38 -2.77 -8.80
CA PHE A 177 -19.42 -1.38 -9.26
C PHE A 177 -20.80 -1.01 -9.81
N SER A 178 -21.40 -1.86 -10.66
CA SER A 178 -22.72 -1.59 -11.22
C SER A 178 -23.84 -1.58 -10.17
N HIS A 179 -23.69 -2.37 -9.08
CA HIS A 179 -24.66 -2.35 -7.98
C HIS A 179 -24.75 -0.96 -7.33
N PHE A 180 -23.63 -0.25 -7.23
CA PHE A 180 -23.58 1.11 -6.69
C PHE A 180 -23.55 2.20 -7.79
N GLY A 181 -23.98 1.88 -9.01
CA GLY A 181 -24.08 2.84 -10.10
C GLY A 181 -22.75 3.36 -10.64
N ARG A 182 -21.66 2.60 -10.48
CA ARG A 182 -20.35 2.90 -11.01
C ARG A 182 -19.99 1.97 -12.18
N SER A 183 -19.20 2.47 -13.10
CA SER A 183 -18.61 1.69 -14.20
C SER A 183 -17.09 1.75 -14.16
N MET A 184 -16.43 0.94 -14.99
CA MET A 184 -14.97 1.06 -15.18
C MET A 184 -14.59 2.35 -15.93
N ASP A 185 -15.50 2.94 -16.71
CA ASP A 185 -15.26 4.24 -17.34
C ASP A 185 -15.26 5.35 -16.29
N ASP A 186 -16.19 5.32 -15.34
CA ASP A 186 -16.18 6.23 -14.19
C ASP A 186 -14.90 6.08 -13.37
N PHE A 187 -14.50 4.82 -13.10
CA PHE A 187 -13.27 4.54 -12.36
C PHE A 187 -12.03 5.11 -13.07
N ARG A 188 -11.88 4.90 -14.37
CA ARG A 188 -10.78 5.46 -15.18
C ARG A 188 -10.77 6.99 -15.18
N ALA A 189 -11.95 7.60 -15.28
CA ALA A 189 -12.08 9.07 -15.24
C ALA A 189 -11.71 9.63 -13.85
N ASP A 190 -12.12 8.95 -12.77
CA ASP A 190 -11.75 9.32 -11.40
C ASP A 190 -10.25 9.14 -11.14
N VAL A 191 -9.64 8.06 -11.65
CA VAL A 191 -8.20 7.83 -11.59
C VAL A 191 -7.43 8.91 -12.35
N ALA A 192 -7.89 9.32 -13.52
CA ALA A 192 -7.24 10.37 -14.30
C ALA A 192 -7.24 11.71 -13.55
N ARG A 193 -8.39 12.10 -12.97
CA ARG A 193 -8.51 13.31 -12.14
C ARG A 193 -7.61 13.24 -10.90
N GLU A 194 -7.58 12.10 -10.22
CA GLU A 194 -6.74 11.93 -9.03
C GLU A 194 -5.25 11.91 -9.37
N LYS A 195 -4.89 11.39 -10.54
CA LYS A 195 -3.51 11.44 -11.04
C LYS A 195 -3.05 12.87 -11.26
N GLU A 196 -3.86 13.70 -11.94
CA GLU A 196 -3.58 15.12 -12.18
C GLU A 196 -3.50 15.91 -10.86
N ARG A 197 -4.45 15.69 -9.94
CA ARG A 197 -4.46 16.35 -8.62
C ARG A 197 -3.19 16.07 -7.81
N GLY A 198 -2.64 14.86 -7.89
CA GLY A 198 -1.41 14.51 -7.18
C GLY A 198 -0.13 15.06 -7.83
N GLU A 199 -0.20 15.55 -9.07
CA GLU A 199 0.90 16.28 -9.72
C GLU A 199 0.93 17.76 -9.29
N GLU A 200 -0.18 18.27 -8.74
CA GLU A 200 -0.34 19.66 -8.26
C GLU A 200 -0.21 19.76 -6.74
N MET A 201 0.79 19.10 -6.14
CA MET A 201 1.07 19.35 -4.71
C MET A 201 1.45 20.82 -4.51
N THR A 202 0.65 21.55 -3.75
CA THR A 202 0.95 22.95 -3.42
C THR A 202 2.20 23.04 -2.56
N GLN A 203 2.87 24.21 -2.58
CA GLN A 203 4.00 24.44 -1.69
C GLN A 203 3.59 24.28 -0.21
N GLU A 204 2.38 24.67 0.15
CA GLU A 204 1.84 24.56 1.51
C GLU A 204 1.65 23.09 1.94
N GLU A 205 1.14 22.24 1.04
CA GLU A 205 1.01 20.79 1.31
C GLU A 205 2.39 20.11 1.44
N PHE A 206 3.36 20.51 0.61
CA PHE A 206 4.73 20.03 0.71
C PHE A 206 5.36 20.45 2.03
N ASP A 207 5.25 21.72 2.41
CA ASP A 207 5.80 22.28 3.64
C ASP A 207 5.19 21.58 4.86
N ALA A 208 3.86 21.40 4.90
CA ALA A 208 3.16 20.68 5.97
C ALA A 208 3.61 19.22 6.08
N MET A 209 3.80 18.55 4.95
CA MET A 209 4.30 17.16 4.92
C MET A 209 5.74 17.07 5.43
N MET A 210 6.61 18.03 5.05
CA MET A 210 7.99 18.10 5.50
C MET A 210 8.08 18.42 7.00
N GLU A 211 7.29 19.37 7.51
CA GLU A 211 7.21 19.68 8.94
C GLU A 211 6.80 18.47 9.76
N ASN A 212 5.76 17.75 9.34
CA ASN A 212 5.30 16.52 9.99
C ASN A 212 6.38 15.43 9.96
N TRP A 213 7.12 15.29 8.86
CA TRP A 213 8.19 14.30 8.77
C TRP A 213 9.35 14.66 9.70
N LEU A 214 9.78 15.93 9.71
CA LEU A 214 10.84 16.44 10.59
C LEU A 214 10.48 16.26 12.08
N ALA A 215 9.23 16.59 12.45
CA ALA A 215 8.74 16.38 13.82
C ALA A 215 8.86 14.92 14.24
N ARG A 216 8.36 13.98 13.43
CA ARG A 216 8.46 12.53 13.69
C ARG A 216 9.90 12.02 13.77
N GLN A 217 10.86 12.61 13.04
CA GLN A 217 12.27 12.25 13.22
C GLN A 217 12.78 12.67 14.60
N GLY A 218 12.36 13.87 15.06
CA GLY A 218 12.74 14.37 16.40
C GLY A 218 12.18 13.53 17.56
N GLU A 219 11.01 12.92 17.41
CA GLU A 219 10.37 12.07 18.42
C GLU A 219 11.04 10.69 18.63
N LYS A 220 11.90 10.28 17.69
CA LYS A 220 12.59 8.99 17.82
C LYS A 220 13.59 9.00 18.97
N PRO A 221 13.70 7.88 19.72
CA PRO A 221 14.71 7.77 20.76
C PRO A 221 16.13 7.86 20.17
N PRO A 222 17.14 8.22 20.98
CA PRO A 222 18.52 8.20 20.51
C PRO A 222 18.91 6.79 20.03
N SER A 223 19.77 6.74 19.01
CA SER A 223 20.36 5.47 18.57
C SER A 223 21.23 4.88 19.66
N ASP A 224 21.31 3.56 19.79
CA ASP A 224 22.06 2.85 20.84
C ASP A 224 23.51 3.33 20.94
N TRP A 225 24.16 3.56 19.79
CA TRP A 225 25.55 4.03 19.74
C TRP A 225 25.75 5.48 20.23
N ALA A 226 24.69 6.29 20.29
CA ALA A 226 24.76 7.72 20.63
C ALA A 226 24.28 8.03 22.06
N GLY A 227 23.59 7.09 22.71
CA GLY A 227 22.91 7.32 24.01
C GLY A 227 23.85 7.83 25.08
N GLU A 228 25.00 7.18 25.31
CA GLU A 228 25.96 7.55 26.35
C GLU A 228 26.59 8.93 26.11
N ALA A 229 26.97 9.23 24.86
CA ALA A 229 27.53 10.52 24.49
C ALA A 229 26.49 11.65 24.63
N LEU A 230 25.24 11.40 24.32
CA LEU A 230 24.15 12.35 24.50
C LEU A 230 23.89 12.65 25.97
N GLU A 231 23.85 11.64 26.83
CA GLU A 231 23.72 11.83 28.28
C GLU A 231 24.86 12.67 28.86
N GLN A 232 26.09 12.46 28.41
CA GLN A 232 27.24 13.27 28.85
C GLN A 232 27.10 14.70 28.38
N ALA A 233 26.67 14.95 27.14
CA ALA A 233 26.46 16.28 26.60
C ALA A 233 25.35 17.05 27.32
N VAL A 234 24.29 16.35 27.75
CA VAL A 234 23.22 16.92 28.56
C VAL A 234 23.75 17.30 29.96
N LYS A 235 24.47 16.39 30.63
CA LYS A 235 25.10 16.68 31.96
C LYS A 235 26.04 17.86 31.90
N GLN A 236 26.72 18.04 30.80
CA GLN A 236 27.60 19.17 30.56
C GLN A 236 26.86 20.46 30.09
N GLY A 237 25.52 20.38 29.87
CA GLY A 237 24.73 21.50 29.38
C GLY A 237 25.14 22.00 28.00
N VAL A 238 25.62 21.11 27.15
CA VAL A 238 25.91 21.35 25.73
C VAL A 238 24.64 21.27 24.90
N THR A 239 23.72 20.40 25.29
CA THR A 239 22.40 20.22 24.70
C THR A 239 21.35 19.94 25.79
N ASP A 240 20.09 20.16 25.52
CA ASP A 240 18.98 19.76 26.40
C ASP A 240 18.57 18.29 26.24
N GLY A 241 19.14 17.58 25.25
CA GLY A 241 18.84 16.18 24.94
C GLY A 241 17.52 15.96 24.23
N THR A 242 16.76 16.99 23.92
CA THR A 242 15.50 16.86 23.17
C THR A 242 15.77 16.58 21.69
N ARG A 243 14.82 15.92 21.03
CA ARG A 243 14.88 15.62 19.60
C ARG A 243 16.19 14.97 19.12
N PRO A 244 16.65 13.87 19.73
CA PRO A 244 18.01 13.33 19.52
C PRO A 244 18.29 12.89 18.09
N GLN A 245 17.23 12.55 17.29
CA GLN A 245 17.33 12.26 15.87
C GLN A 245 16.75 13.35 14.97
N GLY A 246 16.44 14.52 15.54
CA GLY A 246 16.01 15.71 14.79
C GLY A 246 17.15 16.37 14.04
N PHE A 247 16.81 17.09 13.01
CA PHE A 247 17.78 17.94 12.29
C PHE A 247 18.08 19.21 13.13
N ALA A 248 19.35 19.49 13.34
CA ALA A 248 19.77 20.70 14.00
C ALA A 248 19.91 21.84 13.02
N THR A 249 19.39 23.00 13.36
CA THR A 249 19.64 24.23 12.61
C THR A 249 21.09 24.71 12.80
N ARG A 250 21.59 25.53 11.87
CA ARG A 250 22.94 26.14 12.03
C ARG A 250 23.05 26.96 13.33
N GLN A 251 21.96 27.58 13.77
CA GLN A 251 21.93 28.32 15.04
C GLN A 251 22.07 27.38 16.24
N GLU A 252 21.33 26.29 16.28
CA GLU A 252 21.44 25.28 17.35
C GLU A 252 22.84 24.70 17.42
N VAL A 253 23.44 24.36 16.29
CA VAL A 253 24.83 23.87 16.24
C VAL A 253 25.81 24.90 16.79
N VAL A 254 25.69 26.17 16.43
CA VAL A 254 26.56 27.27 16.95
C VAL A 254 26.40 27.42 18.46
N LEU A 255 25.17 27.34 18.98
CA LEU A 255 24.91 27.41 20.42
C LEU A 255 25.51 26.25 21.19
N MET A 256 25.36 25.01 20.67
CA MET A 256 25.96 23.81 21.26
C MET A 256 27.50 23.88 21.28
N LEU A 257 28.10 24.33 20.17
CA LEU A 257 29.57 24.52 20.11
C LEU A 257 30.06 25.61 21.08
N ALA A 258 29.36 26.75 21.17
CA ALA A 258 29.69 27.80 22.10
C ALA A 258 29.60 27.31 23.56
N ALA A 259 28.57 26.54 23.91
CA ALA A 259 28.42 25.92 25.22
C ALA A 259 29.51 24.93 25.55
N ALA A 260 29.96 24.13 24.58
CA ALA A 260 31.06 23.19 24.75
C ALA A 260 32.41 23.90 24.95
N LEU A 261 32.71 24.95 24.17
CA LEU A 261 33.94 25.73 24.27
C LEU A 261 34.04 26.58 25.54
N ALA A 262 32.93 27.00 26.13
CA ALA A 262 32.91 27.76 27.36
C ALA A 262 33.27 26.93 28.61
N LYS A 263 33.33 25.64 28.50
CA LYS A 263 33.55 24.69 29.62
C LYS A 263 34.87 23.89 29.51
N GLY A 264 35.61 24.08 28.44
CA GLY A 264 36.97 23.58 28.28
C GLY A 264 37.97 24.67 28.61
#